data_3d3bca5c83184c0e7b362e47f4a03d19
#
_entry.id   3d3bca5c83184c0e7b362e47f4a03d19
#
_cell.length_a   1.000
_cell.length_b   1.000
_cell.length_c   1.000
_cell.angle_alpha   90.00
_cell.angle_beta   90.00
_cell.angle_gamma   90.00
#
_symmetry.space_group_name_H-M   'P 1'
#
loop_
_entity.id
_entity.type
_entity.pdbx_description
1 polymer ?
#
loop_
_entity_poly.entity_id
_entity_poly.type
_entity_poly.pdbx_seq_one_letter_code
_entity_poly.pdbx_strand_id
1 'polypeptide(L)'
;DCCHINYESILKNQDGIIFLAHISEKNHSLSERLEWLRFIRILKRNNSRSIYIVMAPRYDGLDEIRFYKINKFAKNAKCGVIGSSTPLMHHGSRRKVRDTLSAIKMKCTIDDLGVESSINGEQRMRSTHDFISIFKDYPEAIHNTNFVSDRCSFSLDELSYTYPKEVLKGENPDTILHELTFNGLNEYYAKNIPVKILKGVKKELLLIKKLKYAPYFLTVYDIVKFARSRGILCQGR
;
A
#
# COMPACT_ATOMS: atom_id res chain seq x y z
N ASP A 1 9.18 9.74 7.12
CA ASP A 1 8.34 9.14 8.17
C ASP A 1 8.68 7.67 8.27
N CYS A 2 8.98 7.17 9.49
CA CYS A 2 9.21 5.75 9.75
C CYS A 2 7.92 5.13 10.27
N CYS A 3 7.52 4.01 9.68
CA CYS A 3 6.39 3.22 10.18
C CYS A 3 6.89 2.33 11.33
N HIS A 4 6.36 2.54 12.53
CA HIS A 4 6.67 1.74 13.70
C HIS A 4 5.47 0.84 14.02
N ILE A 5 5.61 -0.45 13.72
CA ILE A 5 4.60 -1.47 14.04
C ILE A 5 5.19 -2.41 15.08
N ASN A 6 4.52 -2.55 16.21
CA ASN A 6 4.91 -3.51 17.24
C ASN A 6 4.14 -4.83 17.10
N TYR A 7 4.61 -5.88 17.78
CA TYR A 7 3.99 -7.20 17.74
C TYR A 7 2.54 -7.22 18.23
N GLU A 8 2.20 -6.39 19.22
CA GLU A 8 0.83 -6.29 19.74
C GLU A 8 -0.14 -5.76 18.68
N SER A 9 0.27 -4.74 17.93
CA SER A 9 -0.54 -4.16 16.85
C SER A 9 -0.81 -5.19 15.75
N ILE A 10 0.19 -6.01 15.40
CA ILE A 10 0.03 -7.09 14.43
C ILE A 10 -0.97 -8.13 14.95
N LEU A 11 -0.82 -8.55 16.22
CA LEU A 11 -1.69 -9.55 16.82
C LEU A 11 -3.15 -9.09 16.93
N LYS A 12 -3.39 -7.80 17.16
CA LYS A 12 -4.73 -7.22 17.23
C LYS A 12 -5.43 -7.10 15.88
N ASN A 13 -4.66 -6.98 14.79
CA ASN A 13 -5.17 -6.69 13.44
C ASN A 13 -4.80 -7.77 12.43
N GLN A 14 -4.81 -9.04 12.82
CA GLN A 14 -4.35 -10.15 11.99
C GLN A 14 -5.44 -10.77 11.10
N ASP A 15 -6.71 -10.43 11.32
CA ASP A 15 -7.82 -11.02 10.60
C ASP A 15 -7.79 -10.60 9.11
N GLY A 16 -7.92 -11.58 8.22
CA GLY A 16 -7.86 -11.37 6.78
C GLY A 16 -6.46 -11.08 6.21
N ILE A 17 -5.40 -11.12 7.03
CA ILE A 17 -4.02 -10.82 6.60
C ILE A 17 -3.21 -12.10 6.39
N ILE A 18 -2.42 -12.12 5.31
CA ILE A 18 -1.41 -13.14 5.07
C ILE A 18 -0.04 -12.53 5.37
N PHE A 19 0.72 -13.18 6.24
CA PHE A 19 2.04 -12.71 6.66
C PHE A 19 3.13 -13.39 5.86
N LEU A 20 3.93 -12.61 5.15
CA LEU A 20 5.10 -13.06 4.41
C LEU A 20 6.36 -12.60 5.18
N ALA A 21 6.93 -13.50 5.94
CA ALA A 21 8.03 -13.19 6.84
C ALA A 21 9.38 -13.29 6.11
N HIS A 22 10.09 -12.17 5.98
CA HIS A 22 11.47 -12.13 5.49
C HIS A 22 12.45 -12.32 6.66
N ILE A 23 13.31 -13.34 6.56
CA ILE A 23 14.40 -13.53 7.52
C ILE A 23 15.57 -12.63 7.11
N SER A 24 15.92 -11.67 7.95
CA SER A 24 17.12 -10.87 7.74
C SER A 24 18.37 -11.73 7.91
N GLU A 25 19.37 -11.50 7.05
CA GLU A 25 20.69 -12.16 7.16
C GLU A 25 21.64 -11.43 8.13
N LYS A 26 21.24 -10.26 8.61
CA LYS A 26 22.01 -9.61 9.69
C LYS A 26 22.14 -10.62 10.85
N ASN A 27 23.33 -10.72 11.41
CA ASN A 27 23.60 -11.63 12.54
C ASN A 27 22.69 -11.26 13.72
N HIS A 28 21.50 -11.86 13.74
CA HIS A 28 20.62 -11.75 14.88
C HIS A 28 21.19 -12.58 16.03
N SER A 29 21.19 -12.03 17.22
CA SER A 29 21.52 -12.75 18.43
C SER A 29 20.59 -13.97 18.60
N LEU A 30 21.00 -14.94 19.40
CA LEU A 30 20.16 -16.10 19.69
C LEU A 30 18.83 -15.68 20.30
N SER A 31 18.83 -14.63 21.14
CA SER A 31 17.62 -14.05 21.77
C SER A 31 16.63 -13.53 20.72
N GLU A 32 17.09 -12.75 19.73
CA GLU A 32 16.22 -12.23 18.66
C GLU A 32 15.61 -13.35 17.81
N ARG A 33 16.37 -14.40 17.51
CA ARG A 33 15.83 -15.57 16.80
C ARG A 33 14.76 -16.31 17.61
N LEU A 34 14.92 -16.41 18.93
CA LEU A 34 13.93 -17.02 19.81
C LEU A 34 12.67 -16.16 19.95
N GLU A 35 12.80 -14.84 20.03
CA GLU A 35 11.66 -13.93 20.02
C GLU A 35 10.86 -14.04 18.71
N TRP A 36 11.54 -14.08 17.58
CA TRP A 36 10.92 -14.30 16.27
C TRP A 36 10.13 -15.60 16.22
N LEU A 37 10.71 -16.70 16.68
CA LEU A 37 10.03 -18.00 16.74
C LEU A 37 8.82 -17.98 17.68
N ARG A 38 8.93 -17.30 18.82
CA ARG A 38 7.80 -17.12 19.75
C ARG A 38 6.67 -16.34 19.10
N PHE A 39 6.99 -15.23 18.45
CA PHE A 39 6.02 -14.38 17.74
C PHE A 39 5.30 -15.15 16.62
N ILE A 40 6.04 -15.87 15.78
CA ILE A 40 5.46 -16.72 14.73
C ILE A 40 4.53 -17.79 15.34
N ARG A 41 4.89 -18.40 16.45
CA ARG A 41 4.04 -19.40 17.11
C ARG A 41 2.73 -18.79 17.65
N ILE A 42 2.78 -17.57 18.17
CA ILE A 42 1.59 -16.86 18.65
C ILE A 42 0.67 -16.51 17.48
N LEU A 43 1.22 -15.91 16.41
CA LEU A 43 0.48 -15.62 15.18
C LEU A 43 -0.20 -16.88 14.62
N LYS A 44 0.53 -18.00 14.63
CA LYS A 44 0.04 -19.27 14.10
C LYS A 44 -1.12 -19.86 14.91
N ARG A 45 -1.18 -19.66 16.22
CA ARG A 45 -2.30 -20.12 17.06
C ARG A 45 -3.62 -19.50 16.62
N ASN A 46 -3.59 -18.23 16.21
CA ASN A 46 -4.76 -17.46 15.84
C ASN A 46 -5.07 -17.56 14.32
N ASN A 47 -4.03 -17.77 13.49
CA ASN A 47 -4.17 -17.76 12.01
C ASN A 47 -3.22 -18.78 11.35
N SER A 48 -3.51 -20.06 11.55
CA SER A 48 -2.59 -21.18 11.24
C SER A 48 -2.20 -21.32 9.76
N ARG A 49 -2.97 -20.77 8.80
CA ARG A 49 -2.77 -20.94 7.34
C ARG A 49 -2.33 -19.66 6.64
N SER A 50 -1.91 -18.63 7.36
CA SER A 50 -1.65 -17.32 6.77
C SER A 50 -0.23 -16.80 7.05
N ILE A 51 0.72 -17.68 7.44
CA ILE A 51 2.10 -17.29 7.69
C ILE A 51 3.04 -18.15 6.86
N TYR A 52 3.86 -17.48 6.06
CA TYR A 52 4.87 -18.10 5.21
C TYR A 52 6.22 -17.44 5.42
N ILE A 53 7.28 -18.24 5.31
CA ILE A 53 8.66 -17.73 5.30
C ILE A 53 9.07 -17.50 3.85
N VAL A 54 9.48 -16.28 3.54
CA VAL A 54 9.86 -15.89 2.18
C VAL A 54 11.22 -16.46 1.82
N MET A 55 11.26 -17.16 0.70
CA MET A 55 12.47 -17.65 0.05
C MET A 55 12.72 -16.76 -1.18
N ALA A 56 13.75 -15.94 -1.13
CA ALA A 56 14.07 -14.98 -2.17
C ALA A 56 15.57 -15.04 -2.55
N PRO A 57 15.90 -15.20 -3.84
CA PRO A 57 17.29 -15.21 -4.29
C PRO A 57 17.88 -13.80 -4.26
N ARG A 58 19.18 -13.72 -4.02
CA ARG A 58 19.96 -12.47 -4.10
C ARG A 58 20.97 -12.49 -5.24
N TYR A 59 21.24 -13.68 -5.78
CA TYR A 59 22.21 -13.90 -6.86
C TYR A 59 23.64 -13.44 -6.49
N ASP A 60 24.02 -13.67 -5.24
CA ASP A 60 25.33 -13.39 -4.66
C ASP A 60 26.20 -14.65 -4.50
N GLY A 61 25.76 -15.77 -5.08
CA GLY A 61 26.45 -17.07 -5.00
C GLY A 61 26.11 -17.88 -3.74
N LEU A 62 25.30 -17.35 -2.83
CA LEU A 62 24.95 -18.02 -1.56
C LEU A 62 23.49 -18.48 -1.49
N ASP A 63 22.76 -18.42 -2.58
CA ASP A 63 21.32 -18.68 -2.60
C ASP A 63 20.96 -20.11 -2.19
N GLU A 64 21.74 -21.10 -2.59
CA GLU A 64 21.51 -22.50 -2.21
C GLU A 64 21.58 -22.70 -0.69
N ILE A 65 22.63 -22.17 -0.06
CA ILE A 65 22.82 -22.24 1.40
C ILE A 65 21.70 -21.45 2.10
N ARG A 66 21.32 -20.31 1.54
CA ARG A 66 20.24 -19.44 2.06
C ARG A 66 18.90 -20.17 2.04
N PHE A 67 18.57 -20.79 0.92
CA PHE A 67 17.33 -21.54 0.75
C PHE A 67 17.27 -22.75 1.70
N TYR A 68 18.36 -23.47 1.84
CA TYR A 68 18.45 -24.55 2.81
C TYR A 68 18.19 -24.05 4.26
N LYS A 69 18.84 -22.96 4.67
CA LYS A 69 18.64 -22.37 6.00
C LYS A 69 17.21 -21.90 6.22
N ILE A 70 16.62 -21.22 5.23
CA ILE A 70 15.22 -20.76 5.27
C ILE A 70 14.26 -21.94 5.40
N ASN A 71 14.44 -22.99 4.60
CA ASN A 71 13.61 -24.18 4.64
C ASN A 71 13.69 -24.88 6.01
N LYS A 72 14.91 -25.04 6.54
CA LYS A 72 15.12 -25.59 7.88
C LYS A 72 14.43 -24.75 8.97
N PHE A 73 14.52 -23.44 8.87
CA PHE A 73 13.85 -22.53 9.82
C PHE A 73 12.32 -22.65 9.71
N ALA A 74 11.77 -22.65 8.50
CA ALA A 74 10.34 -22.78 8.25
C ALA A 74 9.79 -24.10 8.83
N LYS A 75 10.51 -25.22 8.62
CA LYS A 75 10.16 -26.52 9.23
C LYS A 75 10.13 -26.46 10.76
N ASN A 76 11.13 -25.84 11.37
CA ASN A 76 11.18 -25.68 12.84
C ASN A 76 10.04 -24.78 13.37
N ALA A 77 9.68 -23.75 12.62
CA ALA A 77 8.54 -22.88 12.93
C ALA A 77 7.19 -23.50 12.55
N LYS A 78 7.19 -24.66 11.87
CA LYS A 78 6.01 -25.31 11.30
C LYS A 78 5.22 -24.37 10.36
N CYS A 79 5.92 -23.51 9.60
CA CYS A 79 5.37 -22.62 8.58
C CYS A 79 5.72 -23.14 7.19
N GLY A 80 4.88 -22.82 6.19
CA GLY A 80 5.21 -23.04 4.80
C GLY A 80 6.29 -22.07 4.33
N VAL A 81 6.98 -22.44 3.25
CA VAL A 81 7.86 -21.53 2.51
C VAL A 81 7.12 -20.97 1.30
N ILE A 82 7.43 -19.74 0.90
CA ILE A 82 6.86 -19.10 -0.30
C ILE A 82 8.00 -18.52 -1.14
N GLY A 83 7.97 -18.76 -2.45
CA GLY A 83 8.93 -18.18 -3.38
C GLY A 83 8.61 -16.72 -3.69
N SER A 84 9.62 -15.88 -3.78
CA SER A 84 9.49 -14.51 -4.25
C SER A 84 10.74 -14.06 -4.98
N SER A 85 10.62 -13.37 -6.10
CA SER A 85 11.75 -12.72 -6.76
C SER A 85 12.13 -11.39 -6.09
N THR A 86 11.34 -10.89 -5.15
CA THR A 86 11.54 -9.58 -4.48
C THR A 86 12.03 -8.49 -5.44
N PRO A 87 11.30 -8.20 -6.53
CA PRO A 87 11.79 -7.34 -7.59
C PRO A 87 11.89 -5.89 -7.13
N LEU A 88 13.04 -5.27 -7.34
CA LEU A 88 13.27 -3.84 -7.15
C LEU A 88 13.21 -3.06 -8.47
N MET A 89 13.22 -3.77 -9.60
CA MET A 89 13.15 -3.21 -10.95
C MET A 89 12.45 -4.20 -11.90
N HIS A 90 11.89 -3.69 -12.99
CA HIS A 90 11.25 -4.57 -13.97
C HIS A 90 12.27 -5.26 -14.89
N HIS A 91 13.43 -4.67 -15.13
CA HIS A 91 14.52 -5.21 -15.94
C HIS A 91 15.88 -4.84 -15.35
N GLY A 92 16.89 -5.72 -15.49
CA GLY A 92 18.22 -5.53 -14.89
C GLY A 92 18.95 -4.26 -15.35
N SER A 93 18.70 -3.77 -16.58
CA SER A 93 19.26 -2.49 -17.07
C SER A 93 18.80 -1.26 -16.26
N ARG A 94 17.74 -1.39 -15.46
CA ARG A 94 17.23 -0.31 -14.60
C ARG A 94 17.91 -0.21 -13.24
N ARG A 95 18.95 -1.01 -13.00
CA ARG A 95 19.77 -0.91 -11.79
C ARG A 95 20.23 0.53 -11.50
N LYS A 96 20.73 1.23 -12.52
CA LYS A 96 21.18 2.63 -12.37
C LYS A 96 20.06 3.56 -11.85
N VAL A 97 18.83 3.38 -12.34
CA VAL A 97 17.67 4.17 -11.86
C VAL A 97 17.36 3.86 -10.39
N ARG A 98 17.35 2.59 -10.02
CA ARG A 98 17.15 2.17 -8.63
C ARG A 98 18.22 2.76 -7.71
N ASP A 99 19.49 2.70 -8.10
CA ASP A 99 20.60 3.22 -7.30
C ASP A 99 20.52 4.76 -7.18
N THR A 100 20.12 5.47 -8.26
CA THR A 100 19.83 6.92 -8.23
C THR A 100 18.71 7.24 -7.23
N LEU A 101 17.60 6.49 -7.27
CA LEU A 101 16.50 6.70 -6.31
C LEU A 101 16.93 6.44 -4.86
N SER A 102 17.82 5.46 -4.63
CA SER A 102 18.40 5.21 -3.32
C SER A 102 19.29 6.36 -2.86
N ALA A 103 20.14 6.89 -3.74
CA ALA A 103 20.98 8.06 -3.43
C ALA A 103 20.14 9.29 -3.05
N ILE A 104 19.05 9.56 -3.79
CA ILE A 104 18.11 10.64 -3.47
C ILE A 104 17.49 10.42 -2.07
N LYS A 105 17.03 9.18 -1.79
CA LYS A 105 16.46 8.84 -0.48
C LYS A 105 17.44 9.02 0.66
N MET A 106 18.70 8.62 0.44
CA MET A 106 19.79 8.72 1.43
C MET A 106 20.42 10.10 1.49
N LYS A 107 20.06 11.01 0.56
CA LYS A 107 20.64 12.35 0.41
C LYS A 107 22.17 12.33 0.22
N CYS A 108 22.65 11.39 -0.57
CA CYS A 108 24.06 11.21 -0.91
C CYS A 108 24.27 11.09 -2.43
N THR A 109 25.51 11.05 -2.89
CA THR A 109 25.82 10.75 -4.29
C THR A 109 25.72 9.25 -4.57
N ILE A 110 25.69 8.86 -5.86
CA ILE A 110 25.66 7.43 -6.23
C ILE A 110 26.94 6.73 -5.75
N ASP A 111 28.07 7.40 -5.80
CA ASP A 111 29.38 6.86 -5.39
C ASP A 111 29.45 6.64 -3.87
N ASP A 112 28.71 7.42 -3.10
CA ASP A 112 28.66 7.32 -1.63
C ASP A 112 27.62 6.30 -1.13
N LEU A 113 26.83 5.65 -2.00
CA LEU A 113 25.83 4.66 -1.60
C LEU A 113 26.39 3.45 -0.86
N GLY A 114 27.63 3.07 -1.16
CA GLY A 114 28.29 1.93 -0.52
C GLY A 114 27.44 0.65 -0.56
N VAL A 115 27.16 0.11 0.63
CA VAL A 115 26.38 -1.14 0.80
C VAL A 115 24.88 -1.01 0.44
N GLU A 116 24.36 0.19 0.29
CA GLU A 116 22.97 0.45 -0.12
C GLU A 116 22.80 0.39 -1.65
N SER A 117 23.88 0.32 -2.41
CA SER A 117 23.84 0.08 -3.84
C SER A 117 23.34 -1.34 -4.15
N SER A 118 22.72 -1.54 -5.31
CA SER A 118 22.35 -2.88 -5.74
C SER A 118 23.58 -3.72 -6.00
N ILE A 119 23.65 -4.91 -5.41
CA ILE A 119 24.74 -5.89 -5.66
C ILE A 119 24.83 -6.19 -7.17
N ASN A 120 23.67 -6.41 -7.80
CA ASN A 120 23.55 -6.71 -9.23
C ASN A 120 22.18 -6.23 -9.77
N GLY A 121 21.89 -6.52 -11.04
CA GLY A 121 20.61 -6.23 -11.69
C GLY A 121 19.61 -7.38 -11.62
N GLU A 122 19.83 -8.38 -10.80
CA GLU A 122 19.04 -9.61 -10.79
C GLU A 122 17.78 -9.57 -9.93
N GLN A 123 17.65 -8.59 -9.02
CA GLN A 123 16.39 -8.33 -8.30
C GLN A 123 15.38 -7.65 -9.23
N ARG A 124 14.98 -8.35 -10.26
CA ARG A 124 14.08 -7.91 -11.33
C ARG A 124 12.87 -8.83 -11.44
N MET A 125 11.84 -8.36 -12.14
CA MET A 125 10.71 -9.22 -12.49
C MET A 125 11.21 -10.42 -13.31
N ARG A 126 10.60 -11.57 -13.08
CA ARG A 126 10.95 -12.85 -13.73
C ARG A 126 9.80 -13.39 -14.52
N SER A 127 10.09 -14.12 -15.59
CA SER A 127 9.10 -14.96 -16.25
C SER A 127 8.70 -16.13 -15.34
N THR A 128 7.54 -16.71 -15.59
CA THR A 128 7.09 -17.92 -14.87
C THR A 128 8.09 -19.06 -15.00
N HIS A 129 8.68 -19.23 -16.19
CA HIS A 129 9.69 -20.25 -16.44
C HIS A 129 10.95 -20.03 -15.57
N ASP A 130 11.47 -18.80 -15.53
CA ASP A 130 12.62 -18.47 -14.67
C ASP A 130 12.31 -18.70 -13.19
N PHE A 131 11.11 -18.30 -12.77
CA PHE A 131 10.66 -18.49 -11.39
C PHE A 131 10.63 -19.97 -10.99
N ILE A 132 10.04 -20.81 -11.83
CA ILE A 132 10.02 -22.26 -11.61
C ILE A 132 11.43 -22.84 -11.55
N SER A 133 12.32 -22.41 -12.44
CA SER A 133 13.71 -22.86 -12.47
C SER A 133 14.47 -22.50 -11.18
N ILE A 134 14.27 -21.30 -10.63
CA ILE A 134 14.91 -20.86 -9.38
C ILE A 134 14.49 -21.72 -8.19
N PHE A 135 13.21 -22.10 -8.12
CA PHE A 135 12.67 -22.86 -6.99
C PHE A 135 12.43 -24.35 -7.29
N LYS A 136 13.07 -24.90 -8.32
CA LYS A 136 12.89 -26.31 -8.75
C LYS A 136 13.06 -27.34 -7.62
N ASP A 137 13.99 -27.07 -6.70
CA ASP A 137 14.28 -27.94 -5.56
C ASP A 137 13.37 -27.68 -4.35
N TYR A 138 12.47 -26.69 -4.47
CA TYR A 138 11.51 -26.27 -3.45
C TYR A 138 10.10 -26.10 -4.03
N PRO A 139 9.49 -27.18 -4.58
CA PRO A 139 8.18 -27.11 -5.25
C PRO A 139 7.07 -26.59 -4.35
N GLU A 140 7.18 -26.81 -3.03
CA GLU A 140 6.25 -26.24 -2.04
C GLU A 140 6.25 -24.72 -2.08
N ALA A 141 7.40 -24.07 -2.29
CA ALA A 141 7.49 -22.62 -2.38
C ALA A 141 6.71 -22.07 -3.58
N ILE A 142 6.74 -22.78 -4.73
CA ILE A 142 5.97 -22.41 -5.92
C ILE A 142 4.47 -22.62 -5.67
N HIS A 143 4.09 -23.77 -5.12
CA HIS A 143 2.71 -24.09 -4.80
C HIS A 143 2.10 -23.03 -3.86
N ASN A 144 2.79 -22.68 -2.79
CA ASN A 144 2.33 -21.69 -1.83
C ASN A 144 2.23 -20.28 -2.43
N THR A 145 3.06 -19.92 -3.41
CA THR A 145 2.94 -18.65 -4.13
C THR A 145 1.61 -18.56 -4.87
N ASN A 146 1.23 -19.61 -5.61
CA ASN A 146 -0.05 -19.68 -6.30
C ASN A 146 -1.22 -19.68 -5.30
N PHE A 147 -1.12 -20.50 -4.25
CA PHE A 147 -2.15 -20.57 -3.21
C PHE A 147 -2.40 -19.23 -2.51
N VAL A 148 -1.36 -18.46 -2.23
CA VAL A 148 -1.48 -17.12 -1.65
C VAL A 148 -2.09 -16.14 -2.66
N SER A 149 -1.66 -16.20 -3.93
CA SER A 149 -2.22 -15.37 -5.01
C SER A 149 -3.73 -15.59 -5.16
N ASP A 150 -4.17 -16.83 -5.17
CA ASP A 150 -5.60 -17.19 -5.32
C ASP A 150 -6.47 -16.69 -4.14
N ARG A 151 -5.86 -16.52 -2.97
CA ARG A 151 -6.53 -15.96 -1.79
C ARG A 151 -6.60 -14.44 -1.76
N CYS A 152 -5.84 -13.76 -2.62
CA CYS A 152 -5.85 -12.30 -2.73
C CYS A 152 -6.89 -11.89 -3.77
N SER A 153 -8.12 -11.64 -3.34
CA SER A 153 -9.26 -11.30 -4.22
C SER A 153 -9.59 -9.81 -4.27
N PHE A 154 -8.81 -8.97 -3.58
CA PHE A 154 -9.06 -7.53 -3.53
C PHE A 154 -8.94 -6.88 -4.92
N SER A 155 -9.93 -6.09 -5.29
CA SER A 155 -9.91 -5.23 -6.47
C SER A 155 -9.93 -3.75 -6.09
N LEU A 156 -9.19 -2.92 -6.83
CA LEU A 156 -9.26 -1.46 -6.66
C LEU A 156 -10.66 -0.89 -6.91
N ASP A 157 -11.49 -1.61 -7.66
CA ASP A 157 -12.90 -1.24 -7.90
C ASP A 157 -13.78 -1.34 -6.64
N GLU A 158 -13.32 -2.07 -5.62
CA GLU A 158 -14.00 -2.16 -4.32
C GLU A 158 -13.77 -0.93 -3.44
N LEU A 159 -12.78 -0.09 -3.79
CA LEU A 159 -12.48 1.11 -3.02
C LEU A 159 -13.62 2.11 -3.11
N SER A 160 -14.22 2.40 -1.98
CA SER A 160 -15.21 3.48 -1.85
C SER A 160 -14.69 4.51 -0.84
N TYR A 161 -14.64 5.76 -1.28
CA TYR A 161 -14.28 6.85 -0.37
C TYR A 161 -15.49 7.22 0.48
N THR A 162 -15.36 7.12 1.79
CA THR A 162 -16.36 7.57 2.74
C THR A 162 -15.93 8.92 3.30
N TYR A 163 -16.65 9.97 2.92
CA TYR A 163 -16.42 11.32 3.46
C TYR A 163 -17.11 11.49 4.81
N PRO A 164 -16.57 12.36 5.70
CA PRO A 164 -17.19 12.65 6.99
C PRO A 164 -18.66 13.06 6.82
N LYS A 165 -19.55 12.40 7.58
CA LYS A 165 -20.99 12.70 7.58
C LYS A 165 -21.39 13.73 8.63
N GLU A 166 -20.44 14.22 9.40
CA GLU A 166 -20.66 15.10 10.58
C GLU A 166 -21.25 16.45 10.20
N VAL A 167 -21.05 16.90 8.97
CA VAL A 167 -21.62 18.16 8.42
C VAL A 167 -23.12 18.03 8.10
N LEU A 168 -23.63 16.79 8.08
CA LEU A 168 -24.96 16.47 7.56
C LEU A 168 -25.88 16.06 8.71
N LYS A 169 -26.49 16.96 9.39
CA LYS A 169 -27.50 16.74 10.48
C LYS A 169 -28.74 15.92 10.02
N GLY A 170 -28.53 14.82 9.27
CA GLY A 170 -29.61 13.96 8.79
C GLY A 170 -30.21 14.36 7.44
N GLU A 171 -29.78 15.45 6.83
CA GLU A 171 -30.28 15.93 5.53
C GLU A 171 -29.51 15.30 4.35
N ASN A 172 -30.13 15.29 3.17
CA ASN A 172 -29.53 14.75 1.96
C ASN A 172 -28.43 15.71 1.45
N PRO A 173 -27.15 15.21 1.31
CA PRO A 173 -26.01 16.02 0.85
C PRO A 173 -26.24 16.69 -0.51
N ASP A 174 -26.88 15.97 -1.43
CA ASP A 174 -27.15 16.51 -2.78
C ASP A 174 -28.08 17.70 -2.75
N THR A 175 -29.07 17.67 -1.84
CA THR A 175 -30.04 18.78 -1.65
C THR A 175 -29.34 20.00 -1.08
N ILE A 176 -28.57 19.82 -0.01
CA ILE A 176 -27.80 20.90 0.62
C ILE A 176 -26.85 21.56 -0.37
N LEU A 177 -26.08 20.74 -1.11
CA LEU A 177 -25.14 21.25 -2.09
C LEU A 177 -25.85 22.03 -3.21
N HIS A 178 -27.01 21.54 -3.67
CA HIS A 178 -27.84 22.23 -4.67
C HIS A 178 -28.26 23.59 -4.16
N GLU A 179 -28.84 23.67 -2.98
CA GLU A 179 -29.33 24.92 -2.36
C GLU A 179 -28.18 25.93 -2.19
N LEU A 180 -27.05 25.52 -1.59
CA LEU A 180 -25.90 26.40 -1.41
C LEU A 180 -25.36 26.92 -2.75
N THR A 181 -25.31 26.06 -3.77
CA THR A 181 -24.83 26.43 -5.11
C THR A 181 -25.75 27.47 -5.75
N PHE A 182 -27.08 27.28 -5.66
CA PHE A 182 -28.05 28.25 -6.25
C PHE A 182 -28.11 29.55 -5.46
N ASN A 183 -27.96 29.50 -4.13
CA ASN A 183 -27.84 30.72 -3.32
C ASN A 183 -26.61 31.53 -3.73
N GLY A 184 -25.42 30.87 -3.87
CA GLY A 184 -24.23 31.55 -4.32
C GLY A 184 -24.33 32.11 -5.75
N LEU A 185 -25.01 31.39 -6.66
CA LEU A 185 -25.29 31.91 -8.01
C LEU A 185 -26.15 33.17 -7.98
N ASN A 186 -27.21 33.17 -7.16
CA ASN A 186 -28.11 34.32 -7.03
C ASN A 186 -27.42 35.55 -6.44
N GLU A 187 -26.53 35.33 -5.45
CA GLU A 187 -25.68 36.38 -4.88
C GLU A 187 -24.71 36.96 -5.92
N TYR A 188 -24.00 36.07 -6.64
CA TYR A 188 -22.99 36.51 -7.61
C TYR A 188 -23.55 37.19 -8.84
N TYR A 189 -24.68 36.71 -9.38
CA TYR A 189 -25.29 37.24 -10.60
C TYR A 189 -26.49 38.16 -10.35
N ALA A 190 -26.75 38.60 -9.12
CA ALA A 190 -27.87 39.44 -8.77
C ALA A 190 -29.22 38.96 -9.39
N LYS A 191 -29.45 37.65 -9.37
CA LYS A 191 -30.60 36.93 -9.96
C LYS A 191 -30.65 36.91 -11.51
N ASN A 192 -29.67 37.46 -12.20
CA ASN A 192 -29.62 37.45 -13.66
C ASN A 192 -28.56 36.47 -14.19
N ILE A 193 -28.78 35.17 -13.95
CA ILE A 193 -27.82 34.10 -14.26
C ILE A 193 -27.81 33.81 -15.75
N PRO A 194 -26.65 33.89 -16.44
CA PRO A 194 -26.56 33.54 -17.86
C PRO A 194 -26.93 32.08 -18.12
N VAL A 195 -27.70 31.81 -19.16
CA VAL A 195 -28.20 30.47 -19.52
C VAL A 195 -27.06 29.44 -19.66
N LYS A 196 -25.91 29.85 -20.21
CA LYS A 196 -24.72 29.00 -20.37
C LYS A 196 -24.19 28.54 -19.00
N ILE A 197 -24.11 29.44 -18.02
CA ILE A 197 -23.67 29.13 -16.65
C ILE A 197 -24.66 28.20 -15.97
N LEU A 198 -25.95 28.49 -16.04
CA LEU A 198 -26.98 27.65 -15.45
C LEU A 198 -26.96 26.22 -16.00
N LYS A 199 -26.75 26.05 -17.33
CA LYS A 199 -26.59 24.71 -17.94
C LYS A 199 -25.33 23.99 -17.44
N GLY A 200 -24.20 24.71 -17.32
CA GLY A 200 -22.95 24.17 -16.79
C GLY A 200 -23.09 23.63 -15.36
N VAL A 201 -23.61 24.49 -14.46
CA VAL A 201 -23.81 24.12 -13.06
C VAL A 201 -24.74 22.93 -12.89
N LYS A 202 -25.87 22.90 -13.63
CA LYS A 202 -26.78 21.74 -13.59
C LYS A 202 -26.08 20.44 -14.02
N LYS A 203 -25.23 20.50 -15.07
CA LYS A 203 -24.44 19.33 -15.55
C LYS A 203 -23.46 18.86 -14.48
N GLU A 204 -22.76 19.78 -13.82
CA GLU A 204 -21.79 19.44 -12.77
C GLU A 204 -22.49 18.86 -11.53
N LEU A 205 -23.57 19.44 -11.06
CA LEU A 205 -24.34 18.90 -9.93
C LEU A 205 -24.85 17.47 -10.21
N LEU A 206 -25.28 17.19 -11.44
CA LEU A 206 -25.68 15.83 -11.86
C LEU A 206 -24.49 14.86 -11.81
N LEU A 207 -23.30 15.30 -12.24
CA LEU A 207 -22.09 14.49 -12.19
C LEU A 207 -21.65 14.22 -10.74
N ILE A 208 -21.64 15.24 -9.89
CA ILE A 208 -21.33 15.13 -8.46
C ILE A 208 -22.27 14.14 -7.77
N LYS A 209 -23.57 14.24 -8.06
CA LYS A 209 -24.57 13.29 -7.56
C LYS A 209 -24.32 11.87 -8.02
N LYS A 210 -24.04 11.66 -9.33
CA LYS A 210 -23.71 10.34 -9.90
C LYS A 210 -22.50 9.72 -9.22
N LEU A 211 -21.47 10.53 -8.93
CA LEU A 211 -20.23 10.10 -8.28
C LEU A 211 -20.33 10.07 -6.75
N LYS A 212 -21.44 10.48 -6.16
CA LYS A 212 -21.66 10.56 -4.71
C LYS A 212 -20.63 11.45 -3.98
N TYR A 213 -20.19 12.55 -4.61
CA TYR A 213 -19.17 13.46 -4.09
C TYR A 213 -19.73 14.69 -3.36
N ALA A 214 -21.02 14.83 -3.23
CA ALA A 214 -21.63 15.96 -2.52
C ALA A 214 -21.07 16.16 -1.09
N PRO A 215 -20.83 15.12 -0.26
CA PRO A 215 -20.22 15.31 1.06
C PRO A 215 -18.83 15.95 1.01
N TYR A 216 -18.00 15.60 0.01
CA TYR A 216 -16.69 16.20 -0.18
C TYR A 216 -16.80 17.72 -0.44
N PHE A 217 -17.67 18.12 -1.36
CA PHE A 217 -17.88 19.53 -1.68
C PHE A 217 -18.39 20.32 -0.48
N LEU A 218 -19.27 19.74 0.32
CA LEU A 218 -19.78 20.37 1.54
C LEU A 218 -18.69 20.53 2.59
N THR A 219 -17.83 19.54 2.79
CA THR A 219 -16.66 19.63 3.69
C THR A 219 -15.73 20.77 3.27
N VAL A 220 -15.41 20.85 1.97
CA VAL A 220 -14.56 21.94 1.44
C VAL A 220 -15.24 23.31 1.61
N TYR A 221 -16.54 23.39 1.34
CA TYR A 221 -17.31 24.61 1.55
C TYR A 221 -17.23 25.09 3.01
N ASP A 222 -17.40 24.20 3.97
CA ASP A 222 -17.35 24.56 5.40
C ASP A 222 -15.97 25.03 5.83
N ILE A 223 -14.91 24.36 5.34
CA ILE A 223 -13.51 24.78 5.58
C ILE A 223 -13.30 26.20 5.04
N VAL A 224 -13.70 26.46 3.79
CA VAL A 224 -13.55 27.77 3.15
C VAL A 224 -14.40 28.84 3.86
N LYS A 225 -15.63 28.51 4.23
CA LYS A 225 -16.53 29.41 4.99
C LYS A 225 -15.93 29.78 6.34
N PHE A 226 -15.42 28.80 7.09
CA PHE A 226 -14.73 29.04 8.35
C PHE A 226 -13.48 29.92 8.17
N ALA A 227 -12.63 29.61 7.21
CA ALA A 227 -11.42 30.38 6.95
C ALA A 227 -11.74 31.84 6.60
N ARG A 228 -12.72 32.07 5.71
CA ARG A 228 -13.17 33.43 5.36
C ARG A 228 -13.75 34.19 6.55
N SER A 229 -14.50 33.53 7.42
CA SER A 229 -15.06 34.17 8.65
C SER A 229 -13.95 34.65 9.62
N ARG A 230 -12.75 34.08 9.47
CA ARG A 230 -11.55 34.44 10.26
C ARG A 230 -10.59 35.38 9.52
N GLY A 231 -10.95 35.87 8.34
CA GLY A 231 -10.09 36.72 7.50
C GLY A 231 -8.91 35.98 6.87
N ILE A 232 -8.92 34.64 6.83
CA ILE A 232 -7.87 33.85 6.24
C ILE A 232 -8.10 33.77 4.71
N LEU A 233 -7.05 34.08 3.94
CA LEU A 233 -7.08 34.01 2.48
C LEU A 233 -7.24 32.57 2.02
N CYS A 234 -8.30 32.31 1.24
CA CYS A 234 -8.51 31.04 0.57
C CYS A 234 -8.34 31.22 -0.93
N GLN A 235 -7.33 30.54 -1.51
CA GLN A 235 -7.18 30.45 -2.95
C GLN A 235 -7.72 29.08 -3.42
N GLY A 236 -8.80 29.10 -4.22
CA GLY A 236 -9.24 27.94 -4.97
C GLY A 236 -8.43 27.84 -6.28
N ARG A 237 -8.03 26.62 -6.63
CA ARG A 237 -7.57 26.30 -7.98
C ARG A 237 -8.68 25.63 -8.75
#